data_ea37197725927d08d10cf7256b95bb68
#
_entry.id   ea37197725927d08d10cf7256b95bb68
#
_cell.length_a   1.000
_cell.length_b   1.000
_cell.length_c   1.000
_cell.angle_alpha   90.00
_cell.angle_beta   90.00
_cell.angle_gamma   90.00
#
_symmetry.space_group_name_H-M   'P 1'
#
loop_
_entity.id
_entity.type
_entity.pdbx_description
1 polymer ?
#
loop_
_entity_poly.entity_id
_entity_poly.type
_entity_poly.pdbx_seq_one_letter_code
_entity_poly.pdbx_strand_id
1 'polypeptide(L)'
;MRAFSKDILRTIGGSKKRYLSIVAICALGATMLTGLSIACLDLRESAEALYERQHLYDISVQSTLGLTQDDVDELAGIEGIAVAEGGYEIETYTEVGGIRSTVMLKTLLSSGINEPYVVEGSLPDAPNEIAVTENYLHTANKSIGDTVTFEDAVAEDPTGLSDLNTSADTGSEADSGESDDEQNSADDPLIPGGTYTIVGAVIDPTNITQPEGPIAFRASTSSDYTFFVDESAVADTSSYTVVYLTASGTEGLSSYSSEYEARVDEVQSRVEDLAPQRERARTEEIKSDALDEIAVSEADARQQLADAEQELIDGQATIDESLADALAGQQELDTQRANALSELNDAQATIDEQRAAALDGIEQAREGLATIDQTRSELNGQLDSLDALADAKYQAETGLTEAKQRGDELVSRLSNDQIAASAELATTWNMLSSWTGTEEPVAEEQAFIDAVDAYATQFDYLKQGGKMALVPSMIEKAHAAGARIL
;
A
#
# COMPACT_ATOMS: atom_id res chain seq x y z
N MET A 1 -66.14 37.09 -2.77
CA MET A 1 -64.81 36.68 -3.32
C MET A 1 -64.51 37.31 -4.69
N ARG A 2 -65.45 37.49 -5.60
CA ARG A 2 -65.17 38.06 -6.96
C ARG A 2 -64.67 39.50 -7.00
N ALA A 3 -65.03 40.38 -6.03
CA ALA A 3 -64.58 41.76 -6.01
C ALA A 3 -63.10 41.91 -5.61
N PHE A 4 -62.64 41.15 -4.62
CA PHE A 4 -61.26 41.16 -4.15
C PHE A 4 -60.27 40.60 -5.24
N SER A 5 -60.64 39.52 -5.89
CA SER A 5 -59.84 38.97 -6.99
C SER A 5 -59.74 39.95 -8.19
N LYS A 6 -60.79 40.73 -8.47
CA LYS A 6 -60.83 41.70 -9.56
C LYS A 6 -59.96 42.93 -9.24
N ASP A 7 -59.86 43.31 -7.97
CA ASP A 7 -59.02 44.42 -7.53
C ASP A 7 -57.52 44.05 -7.53
N ILE A 8 -57.19 42.83 -7.12
CA ILE A 8 -55.83 42.28 -7.27
C ILE A 8 -55.40 42.25 -8.72
N LEU A 9 -56.24 41.76 -9.64
CA LEU A 9 -55.94 41.71 -11.06
C LEU A 9 -55.77 43.11 -11.66
N ARG A 10 -56.51 44.11 -11.18
CA ARG A 10 -56.40 45.51 -11.63
C ARG A 10 -55.12 46.19 -11.11
N THR A 11 -54.71 45.88 -9.87
CA THR A 11 -53.43 46.36 -9.29
C THR A 11 -52.26 45.76 -10.02
N ILE A 12 -52.30 44.45 -10.33
CA ILE A 12 -51.27 43.79 -11.16
C ILE A 12 -51.22 44.40 -12.55
N GLY A 13 -52.40 44.68 -13.18
CA GLY A 13 -52.50 45.27 -14.50
C GLY A 13 -51.92 46.71 -14.57
N GLY A 14 -51.98 47.47 -13.47
CA GLY A 14 -51.39 48.81 -13.37
C GLY A 14 -49.87 48.86 -13.16
N SER A 15 -49.28 47.79 -12.66
CA SER A 15 -47.83 47.70 -12.31
C SER A 15 -47.12 46.52 -13.00
N LYS A 16 -47.49 46.25 -14.26
CA LYS A 16 -47.04 45.05 -15.01
C LYS A 16 -45.51 44.86 -15.00
N LYS A 17 -44.72 45.91 -15.20
CA LYS A 17 -43.24 45.83 -15.19
C LYS A 17 -42.69 45.36 -13.86
N ARG A 18 -43.23 45.85 -12.74
CA ARG A 18 -42.81 45.51 -11.39
C ARG A 18 -43.18 44.03 -11.04
N TYR A 19 -44.42 43.63 -11.40
CA TYR A 19 -44.87 42.25 -11.19
C TYR A 19 -44.09 41.28 -12.10
N LEU A 20 -43.87 41.64 -13.38
CA LEU A 20 -43.08 40.82 -14.29
C LEU A 20 -41.64 40.63 -13.78
N SER A 21 -41.03 41.70 -13.25
CA SER A 21 -39.68 41.61 -12.63
C SER A 21 -39.67 40.67 -11.43
N ILE A 22 -40.64 40.77 -10.55
CA ILE A 22 -40.74 39.87 -9.37
C ILE A 22 -40.97 38.42 -9.81
N VAL A 23 -41.89 38.19 -10.77
CA VAL A 23 -42.14 36.87 -11.33
C VAL A 23 -40.90 36.30 -12.00
N ALA A 24 -40.15 37.12 -12.76
CA ALA A 24 -38.91 36.69 -13.41
C ALA A 24 -37.83 36.33 -12.37
N ILE A 25 -37.67 37.08 -11.31
CA ILE A 25 -36.74 36.77 -10.24
C ILE A 25 -37.14 35.47 -9.51
N CYS A 26 -38.42 35.34 -9.16
CA CYS A 26 -38.92 34.13 -8.52
C CYS A 26 -38.82 32.91 -9.45
N ALA A 27 -39.10 33.07 -10.74
CA ALA A 27 -38.95 32.01 -11.73
C ALA A 27 -37.49 31.60 -11.92
N LEU A 28 -36.58 32.57 -12.01
CA LEU A 28 -35.14 32.31 -12.05
C LEU A 28 -34.64 31.57 -10.80
N GLY A 29 -35.07 31.99 -9.62
CA GLY A 29 -34.73 31.31 -8.37
C GLY A 29 -35.27 29.89 -8.31
N ALA A 30 -36.51 29.70 -8.70
CA ALA A 30 -37.14 28.37 -8.74
C ALA A 30 -36.48 27.47 -9.78
N THR A 31 -36.24 27.96 -10.99
CA THR A 31 -35.58 27.18 -12.06
C THR A 31 -34.12 26.86 -11.72
N MET A 32 -33.41 27.77 -11.08
CA MET A 32 -32.03 27.51 -10.65
C MET A 32 -31.99 26.43 -9.55
N LEU A 33 -32.88 26.52 -8.58
CA LEU A 33 -32.98 25.54 -7.49
C LEU A 33 -33.39 24.16 -8.01
N THR A 34 -34.43 24.10 -8.82
CA THR A 34 -34.90 22.82 -9.38
C THR A 34 -33.91 22.27 -10.40
N GLY A 35 -33.31 23.10 -11.26
CA GLY A 35 -32.31 22.67 -12.22
C GLY A 35 -31.07 22.09 -11.56
N LEU A 36 -30.57 22.72 -10.49
CA LEU A 36 -29.45 22.20 -9.72
C LEU A 36 -29.81 20.87 -9.05
N SER A 37 -31.01 20.78 -8.47
CA SER A 37 -31.45 19.53 -7.83
C SER A 37 -31.59 18.38 -8.84
N ILE A 38 -32.13 18.66 -10.04
CA ILE A 38 -32.25 17.66 -11.11
C ILE A 38 -30.85 17.25 -11.60
N ALA A 39 -29.96 18.21 -11.85
CA ALA A 39 -28.60 17.93 -12.29
C ALA A 39 -27.83 17.04 -11.28
N CYS A 40 -28.03 17.26 -9.97
CA CYS A 40 -27.45 16.39 -8.94
C CYS A 40 -28.04 14.97 -8.99
N LEU A 41 -29.34 14.83 -9.28
CA LEU A 41 -29.98 13.52 -9.43
C LEU A 41 -29.48 12.80 -10.68
N ASP A 42 -29.45 13.48 -11.83
CA ASP A 42 -28.96 12.93 -13.08
C ASP A 42 -27.49 12.50 -12.99
N LEU A 43 -26.67 13.28 -12.27
CA LEU A 43 -25.28 12.94 -12.04
C LEU A 43 -25.13 11.69 -11.18
N ARG A 44 -25.94 11.57 -10.11
CA ARG A 44 -25.96 10.38 -9.27
C ARG A 44 -26.41 9.16 -10.05
N GLU A 45 -27.50 9.27 -10.82
CA GLU A 45 -28.03 8.18 -11.63
C GLU A 45 -27.02 7.72 -12.71
N SER A 46 -26.27 8.68 -13.28
CA SER A 46 -25.19 8.37 -14.22
C SER A 46 -24.01 7.66 -13.55
N ALA A 47 -23.63 8.10 -12.35
CA ALA A 47 -22.57 7.45 -11.56
C ALA A 47 -23.01 6.04 -11.14
N GLU A 48 -24.23 5.88 -10.67
CA GLU A 48 -24.82 4.58 -10.33
C GLU A 48 -24.75 3.61 -11.49
N ALA A 49 -25.22 4.05 -12.66
CA ALA A 49 -25.20 3.23 -13.87
C ALA A 49 -23.77 2.82 -14.30
N LEU A 50 -22.76 3.63 -13.97
CA LEU A 50 -21.36 3.28 -14.18
C LEU A 50 -20.90 2.25 -13.14
N TYR A 51 -21.19 2.47 -11.86
CA TYR A 51 -20.80 1.57 -10.78
C TYR A 51 -21.40 0.16 -10.97
N GLU A 52 -22.70 0.08 -11.27
CA GLU A 52 -23.34 -1.19 -11.58
C GLU A 52 -22.73 -1.90 -12.79
N ARG A 53 -22.41 -1.14 -13.85
CA ARG A 53 -21.89 -1.71 -15.10
C ARG A 53 -20.45 -2.22 -14.94
N GLN A 54 -19.65 -1.54 -14.15
CA GLN A 54 -18.25 -1.89 -13.92
C GLN A 54 -18.06 -2.73 -12.63
N HIS A 55 -19.15 -3.18 -12.03
CA HIS A 55 -19.14 -4.00 -10.81
C HIS A 55 -18.23 -3.42 -9.73
N LEU A 56 -18.43 -2.11 -9.43
CA LEU A 56 -17.56 -1.44 -8.47
C LEU A 56 -17.61 -2.14 -7.11
N TYR A 57 -16.48 -2.29 -6.48
CA TYR A 57 -16.38 -2.88 -5.16
C TYR A 57 -17.14 -2.08 -4.09
N ASP A 58 -17.66 -2.75 -3.06
CA ASP A 58 -18.30 -2.11 -1.91
C ASP A 58 -17.27 -1.81 -0.80
N ILE A 59 -16.30 -2.72 -0.59
CA ILE A 59 -15.28 -2.61 0.44
C ILE A 59 -13.94 -3.02 -0.16
N SER A 60 -12.88 -2.28 0.16
CA SER A 60 -11.50 -2.67 -0.12
C SER A 60 -10.74 -2.90 1.19
N VAL A 61 -9.96 -3.96 1.23
CA VAL A 61 -9.09 -4.33 2.35
C VAL A 61 -7.65 -4.23 1.87
N GLN A 62 -6.84 -3.50 2.61
CA GLN A 62 -5.42 -3.36 2.35
C GLN A 62 -4.63 -3.70 3.61
N SER A 63 -3.46 -4.28 3.43
CA SER A 63 -2.56 -4.62 4.54
C SER A 63 -1.14 -4.15 4.21
N THR A 64 -0.46 -3.64 5.21
CA THR A 64 0.97 -3.32 5.10
C THR A 64 1.86 -4.57 5.06
N LEU A 65 1.33 -5.72 5.44
CA LEU A 65 2.03 -7.01 5.44
C LEU A 65 1.68 -7.89 4.23
N GLY A 66 0.96 -7.32 3.25
CA GLY A 66 0.34 -8.11 2.18
C GLY A 66 -0.86 -8.92 2.68
N LEU A 67 -1.65 -9.43 1.76
CA LEU A 67 -2.83 -10.26 2.01
C LEU A 67 -2.63 -11.60 1.31
N THR A 68 -2.81 -12.70 2.02
CA THR A 68 -2.63 -14.05 1.47
C THR A 68 -3.94 -14.58 0.89
N GLN A 69 -3.87 -15.70 0.17
CA GLN A 69 -5.08 -16.40 -0.28
C GLN A 69 -5.96 -16.84 0.90
N ASP A 70 -5.34 -17.18 2.04
CA ASP A 70 -6.09 -17.52 3.27
C ASP A 70 -6.88 -16.31 3.81
N ASP A 71 -6.35 -15.08 3.65
CA ASP A 71 -7.07 -13.87 4.00
C ASP A 71 -8.28 -13.65 3.08
N VAL A 72 -8.11 -13.90 1.78
CA VAL A 72 -9.20 -13.83 0.80
C VAL A 72 -10.29 -14.84 1.13
N ASP A 73 -9.92 -16.08 1.44
CA ASP A 73 -10.85 -17.16 1.75
C ASP A 73 -11.62 -16.90 3.06
N GLU A 74 -10.94 -16.37 4.09
CA GLU A 74 -11.58 -15.98 5.34
C GLU A 74 -12.54 -14.79 5.16
N LEU A 75 -12.13 -13.80 4.36
CA LEU A 75 -13.00 -12.69 3.99
C LEU A 75 -14.22 -13.17 3.21
N ALA A 76 -14.04 -14.05 2.23
CA ALA A 76 -15.14 -14.66 1.47
C ALA A 76 -16.12 -15.47 2.34
N GLY A 77 -15.63 -16.00 3.48
CA GLY A 77 -16.44 -16.74 4.46
C GLY A 77 -17.33 -15.86 5.33
N ILE A 78 -17.15 -14.55 5.33
CA ILE A 78 -17.95 -13.62 6.15
C ILE A 78 -19.39 -13.57 5.61
N GLU A 79 -20.36 -13.76 6.52
CA GLU A 79 -21.77 -13.62 6.16
C GLU A 79 -22.07 -12.20 5.66
N GLY A 80 -22.60 -12.11 4.44
CA GLY A 80 -22.92 -10.84 3.79
C GLY A 80 -21.91 -10.44 2.72
N ILE A 81 -20.83 -11.19 2.50
CA ILE A 81 -19.95 -11.02 1.34
C ILE A 81 -20.48 -11.89 0.20
N ALA A 82 -20.56 -11.31 -1.00
CA ALA A 82 -20.94 -12.02 -2.21
C ALA A 82 -19.71 -12.52 -2.97
N VAL A 83 -18.70 -11.66 -3.13
CA VAL A 83 -17.43 -11.98 -3.78
C VAL A 83 -16.31 -11.33 -2.98
N ALA A 84 -15.20 -12.06 -2.82
CA ALA A 84 -13.94 -11.55 -2.34
C ALA A 84 -12.86 -11.97 -3.33
N GLU A 85 -12.06 -11.03 -3.80
CA GLU A 85 -10.98 -11.33 -4.75
C GLU A 85 -9.77 -10.47 -4.45
N GLY A 86 -8.59 -11.12 -4.43
CA GLY A 86 -7.30 -10.45 -4.28
C GLY A 86 -6.86 -9.83 -5.60
N GLY A 87 -6.20 -8.70 -5.50
CA GLY A 87 -5.64 -7.97 -6.64
C GLY A 87 -4.37 -7.24 -6.27
N TYR A 88 -3.78 -6.59 -7.26
CA TYR A 88 -2.55 -5.85 -7.08
C TYR A 88 -2.76 -4.39 -7.48
N GLU A 89 -2.44 -3.50 -6.58
CA GLU A 89 -2.30 -2.07 -6.81
C GLU A 89 -0.91 -1.64 -6.37
N ILE A 90 -0.06 -1.25 -7.32
CA ILE A 90 1.35 -0.98 -7.06
C ILE A 90 1.74 0.32 -7.75
N GLU A 91 2.37 1.22 -7.01
CA GLU A 91 2.88 2.45 -7.58
C GLU A 91 4.24 2.20 -8.25
N THR A 92 4.40 2.72 -9.45
CA THR A 92 5.66 2.76 -10.19
C THR A 92 5.80 4.09 -10.92
N TYR A 93 6.82 4.21 -11.77
CA TYR A 93 7.13 5.43 -12.49
C TYR A 93 7.26 5.18 -13.99
N THR A 94 6.75 6.15 -14.75
CA THR A 94 6.93 6.23 -16.20
C THR A 94 7.37 7.63 -16.61
N GLU A 95 7.89 7.77 -17.83
CA GLU A 95 8.26 9.07 -18.38
C GLU A 95 7.19 9.58 -19.35
N VAL A 96 6.61 10.75 -19.06
CA VAL A 96 5.62 11.42 -19.90
C VAL A 96 6.14 12.79 -20.30
N GLY A 97 6.46 12.95 -21.59
CA GLY A 97 6.96 14.24 -22.08
C GLY A 97 8.28 14.72 -21.46
N GLY A 98 9.15 13.81 -21.01
CA GLY A 98 10.39 14.12 -20.30
C GLY A 98 10.22 14.39 -18.80
N ILE A 99 9.05 14.12 -18.24
CA ILE A 99 8.74 14.25 -16.80
C ILE A 99 8.50 12.86 -16.25
N ARG A 100 9.18 12.51 -15.15
CA ARG A 100 8.91 11.30 -14.38
C ARG A 100 7.56 11.46 -13.68
N SER A 101 6.63 10.60 -14.01
CA SER A 101 5.25 10.60 -13.51
C SER A 101 4.96 9.31 -12.77
N THR A 102 4.17 9.39 -11.71
CA THR A 102 3.71 8.24 -10.95
C THR A 102 2.58 7.52 -11.69
N VAL A 103 2.61 6.22 -11.65
CA VAL A 103 1.59 5.35 -12.23
C VAL A 103 1.14 4.34 -11.20
N MET A 104 -0.17 4.22 -11.02
CA MET A 104 -0.76 3.10 -10.32
C MET A 104 -0.99 1.96 -11.31
N LEU A 105 -0.26 0.86 -11.15
CA LEU A 105 -0.53 -0.39 -11.86
C LEU A 105 -1.60 -1.16 -11.10
N LYS A 106 -2.65 -1.57 -11.81
CA LYS A 106 -3.73 -2.41 -11.29
C LYS A 106 -3.85 -3.66 -12.13
N THR A 107 -4.05 -4.80 -11.47
CA THR A 107 -4.39 -6.03 -12.20
C THR A 107 -5.88 -6.10 -12.50
N LEU A 108 -6.22 -6.73 -13.62
CA LEU A 108 -7.59 -7.11 -13.92
C LEU A 108 -8.00 -8.25 -13.00
N LEU A 109 -9.24 -8.20 -12.52
CA LEU A 109 -9.81 -9.21 -11.65
C LEU A 109 -10.66 -10.20 -12.43
N SER A 110 -10.57 -11.47 -12.11
CA SER A 110 -11.27 -12.56 -12.82
C SER A 110 -12.78 -12.49 -12.62
N SER A 111 -13.26 -11.97 -11.49
CA SER A 111 -14.67 -11.74 -11.19
C SER A 111 -15.29 -10.58 -11.97
N GLY A 112 -14.47 -9.73 -12.57
CA GLY A 112 -14.90 -8.50 -13.22
C GLY A 112 -15.21 -7.35 -12.25
N ILE A 113 -14.87 -7.48 -10.96
CA ILE A 113 -14.95 -6.36 -10.02
C ILE A 113 -13.98 -5.26 -10.51
N ASN A 114 -14.44 -3.99 -10.49
CA ASN A 114 -13.67 -2.83 -10.93
C ASN A 114 -13.19 -2.92 -12.39
N GLU A 115 -13.92 -3.67 -13.25
CA GLU A 115 -13.51 -3.79 -14.64
C GLU A 115 -13.42 -2.40 -15.29
N PRO A 116 -12.27 -2.01 -15.86
CA PRO A 116 -12.13 -0.70 -16.46
C PRO A 116 -13.03 -0.54 -17.67
N TYR A 117 -13.64 0.64 -17.81
CA TYR A 117 -14.48 0.93 -18.97
C TYR A 117 -13.62 1.12 -20.22
N VAL A 118 -13.72 0.21 -21.18
CA VAL A 118 -12.99 0.30 -22.44
C VAL A 118 -13.58 1.39 -23.33
N VAL A 119 -12.77 2.40 -23.64
CA VAL A 119 -13.11 3.49 -24.57
C VAL A 119 -12.76 3.07 -25.99
N GLU A 120 -11.56 2.49 -26.19
CA GLU A 120 -11.06 2.05 -27.47
C GLU A 120 -10.11 0.85 -27.27
N GLY A 121 -10.07 -0.09 -28.20
CA GLY A 121 -9.21 -1.27 -28.13
C GLY A 121 -9.80 -2.40 -27.31
N SER A 122 -8.98 -3.05 -26.51
CA SER A 122 -9.33 -4.19 -25.65
C SER A 122 -8.64 -4.09 -24.27
N LEU A 123 -9.07 -4.91 -23.34
CA LEU A 123 -8.32 -5.17 -22.12
C LEU A 123 -7.11 -6.06 -22.42
N PRO A 124 -6.01 -5.96 -21.62
CA PRO A 124 -4.85 -6.85 -21.75
C PRO A 124 -5.26 -8.30 -21.41
N ASP A 125 -4.75 -9.25 -22.19
CA ASP A 125 -4.92 -10.69 -21.99
C ASP A 125 -3.56 -11.45 -22.02
N ALA A 126 -2.44 -10.72 -22.04
CA ALA A 126 -1.10 -11.25 -22.05
C ALA A 126 -0.16 -10.44 -21.11
N PRO A 127 0.90 -11.05 -20.58
CA PRO A 127 1.75 -10.42 -19.57
C PRO A 127 2.54 -9.19 -20.06
N ASN A 128 2.64 -8.97 -21.36
CA ASN A 128 3.30 -7.82 -21.96
C ASN A 128 2.33 -6.80 -22.58
N GLU A 129 1.05 -6.94 -22.30
CA GLU A 129 -0.01 -6.02 -22.72
C GLU A 129 -0.43 -5.11 -21.57
N ILE A 130 -0.89 -3.91 -21.92
CA ILE A 130 -1.32 -2.93 -20.95
C ILE A 130 -2.47 -2.09 -21.51
N ALA A 131 -3.47 -1.83 -20.68
CA ALA A 131 -4.45 -0.80 -20.96
C ALA A 131 -4.13 0.44 -20.14
N VAL A 132 -4.22 1.60 -20.77
CA VAL A 132 -3.87 2.88 -20.17
C VAL A 132 -5.08 3.82 -20.24
N THR A 133 -5.07 4.84 -19.41
CA THR A 133 -6.16 5.81 -19.44
C THR A 133 -6.11 6.67 -20.71
N GLU A 134 -7.29 7.09 -21.18
CA GLU A 134 -7.41 7.97 -22.36
C GLU A 134 -6.59 9.24 -22.19
N ASN A 135 -6.55 9.80 -20.98
CA ASN A 135 -5.79 10.99 -20.69
C ASN A 135 -4.27 10.79 -20.79
N TYR A 136 -3.77 9.60 -20.39
CA TYR A 136 -2.38 9.24 -20.59
C TYR A 136 -2.03 9.24 -22.09
N LEU A 137 -2.82 8.56 -22.94
CA LEU A 137 -2.60 8.52 -24.38
C LEU A 137 -2.49 9.93 -24.97
N HIS A 138 -3.42 10.80 -24.57
CA HIS A 138 -3.45 12.17 -25.05
C HIS A 138 -2.23 12.98 -24.59
N THR A 139 -1.83 12.84 -23.31
CA THR A 139 -0.73 13.62 -22.72
C THR A 139 0.63 13.11 -23.19
N ALA A 140 0.80 11.79 -23.30
CA ALA A 140 2.01 11.15 -23.79
C ALA A 140 2.13 11.17 -25.33
N ASN A 141 1.08 11.64 -26.04
CA ASN A 141 0.96 11.61 -27.49
C ASN A 141 1.23 10.20 -28.07
N LYS A 142 0.56 9.22 -27.46
CA LYS A 142 0.64 7.80 -27.86
C LYS A 142 -0.70 7.32 -28.38
N SER A 143 -0.68 6.16 -29.02
CA SER A 143 -1.86 5.50 -29.62
C SER A 143 -1.84 4.02 -29.25
N ILE A 144 -3.00 3.36 -29.41
CA ILE A 144 -3.09 1.89 -29.31
C ILE A 144 -2.12 1.25 -30.30
N GLY A 145 -1.35 0.27 -29.84
CA GLY A 145 -0.27 -0.39 -30.57
C GLY A 145 1.12 0.22 -30.32
N ASP A 146 1.21 1.41 -29.71
CA ASP A 146 2.47 1.95 -29.24
C ASP A 146 2.91 1.21 -27.95
N THR A 147 4.15 1.46 -27.55
CA THR A 147 4.68 0.86 -26.32
C THR A 147 4.81 1.89 -25.21
N VAL A 148 4.62 1.47 -23.99
CA VAL A 148 4.93 2.21 -22.76
C VAL A 148 6.01 1.48 -21.99
N THR A 149 6.88 2.22 -21.34
CA THR A 149 7.89 1.70 -20.41
C THR A 149 7.64 2.27 -19.03
N PHE A 150 7.75 1.43 -18.01
CA PHE A 150 7.74 1.85 -16.61
C PHE A 150 8.85 1.14 -15.85
N GLU A 151 9.22 1.68 -14.70
CA GLU A 151 10.22 1.12 -13.80
C GLU A 151 9.66 -0.12 -13.10
N ASP A 152 10.55 -0.96 -12.54
CA ASP A 152 10.14 -2.13 -11.75
C ASP A 152 9.14 -1.70 -10.67
N ALA A 153 8.01 -2.40 -10.64
CA ALA A 153 6.99 -2.17 -9.63
C ALA A 153 7.23 -3.12 -8.45
N VAL A 154 7.80 -2.58 -7.40
CA VAL A 154 8.14 -3.30 -6.17
C VAL A 154 7.10 -2.98 -5.12
N ALA A 155 6.55 -3.99 -4.46
CA ALA A 155 5.73 -3.75 -3.26
C ALA A 155 6.62 -3.14 -2.18
N GLU A 156 6.15 -2.08 -1.52
CA GLU A 156 6.87 -1.56 -0.37
C GLU A 156 6.99 -2.66 0.70
N ASP A 157 8.24 -3.03 1.06
CA ASP A 157 8.48 -3.93 2.19
C ASP A 157 8.37 -3.15 3.51
N PRO A 158 7.21 -3.22 4.19
CA PRO A 158 7.02 -2.50 5.46
C PRO A 158 7.80 -3.13 6.60
N THR A 159 8.36 -4.32 6.40
CA THR A 159 9.09 -5.06 7.44
C THR A 159 10.55 -4.66 7.51
N GLY A 160 11.11 -4.10 6.43
CA GLY A 160 12.54 -3.79 6.31
C GLY A 160 13.44 -5.03 6.42
N LEU A 161 12.87 -6.22 6.19
CA LEU A 161 13.60 -7.48 6.25
C LEU A 161 14.55 -7.65 5.06
N SER A 162 14.20 -7.07 3.91
CA SER A 162 15.06 -7.01 2.72
C SER A 162 16.39 -6.30 3.00
N ASP A 163 16.38 -5.25 3.82
CA ASP A 163 17.60 -4.51 4.19
C ASP A 163 18.56 -5.32 5.07
N LEU A 164 18.07 -6.33 5.78
CA LEU A 164 18.90 -7.18 6.66
C LEU A 164 19.73 -8.18 5.85
N ASN A 165 19.23 -8.65 4.73
CA ASN A 165 19.92 -9.60 3.88
C ASN A 165 21.08 -8.94 3.12
N THR A 166 20.96 -7.66 2.79
CA THR A 166 22.01 -6.87 2.13
C THR A 166 23.18 -6.55 3.08
N SER A 167 22.96 -6.54 4.41
CA SER A 167 23.99 -6.21 5.40
C SER A 167 24.93 -7.37 5.75
N ALA A 168 24.59 -8.60 5.38
CA ALA A 168 25.42 -9.79 5.66
C ALA A 168 26.60 -9.98 4.67
N ASP A 169 26.60 -9.29 3.52
CA ASP A 169 27.58 -9.44 2.45
C ASP A 169 28.71 -8.37 2.43
N THR A 170 28.99 -7.68 3.53
CA THR A 170 30.15 -6.78 3.60
C THR A 170 31.38 -7.48 4.13
N GLY A 171 31.97 -8.39 3.34
CA GLY A 171 33.21 -9.07 3.77
C GLY A 171 33.94 -9.91 2.75
N SER A 172 33.91 -9.60 1.47
CA SER A 172 34.86 -10.19 0.52
C SER A 172 35.03 -9.31 -0.71
N GLU A 173 36.05 -8.43 -0.69
CA GLU A 173 36.70 -7.98 -1.91
C GLU A 173 37.65 -9.10 -2.38
N ALA A 174 37.34 -9.74 -3.48
CA ALA A 174 38.21 -10.11 -4.61
C ALA A 174 37.66 -11.31 -5.35
N ASP A 175 37.40 -11.10 -6.53
CA ASP A 175 37.80 -11.83 -7.74
C ASP A 175 36.65 -12.04 -8.73
N SER A 176 36.89 -11.48 -9.91
CA SER A 176 36.07 -11.61 -11.11
C SER A 176 35.94 -13.07 -11.58
N GLY A 177 34.76 -13.63 -11.44
CA GLY A 177 34.39 -14.90 -12.06
C GLY A 177 32.88 -14.96 -12.23
N GLU A 178 32.42 -14.95 -13.47
CA GLU A 178 31.05 -15.25 -13.83
C GLU A 178 30.59 -16.52 -13.14
N SER A 179 29.63 -16.39 -12.28
CA SER A 179 28.83 -17.51 -11.77
C SER A 179 27.39 -17.06 -11.60
N ASP A 180 26.51 -17.89 -12.13
CA ASP A 180 25.07 -17.78 -12.24
C ASP A 180 24.43 -17.18 -11.00
N ASP A 181 23.56 -16.18 -11.26
CA ASP A 181 22.67 -15.54 -10.32
C ASP A 181 21.82 -16.58 -9.57
N GLU A 182 22.17 -16.89 -8.33
CA GLU A 182 21.17 -17.32 -7.36
C GLU A 182 20.47 -16.05 -6.86
N GLN A 183 19.32 -15.80 -7.46
CA GLN A 183 18.41 -14.70 -7.19
C GLN A 183 18.06 -14.65 -5.72
N ASN A 184 18.38 -13.52 -5.13
CA ASN A 184 17.90 -13.12 -3.81
C ASN A 184 16.42 -12.72 -3.96
N SER A 185 15.52 -13.55 -3.50
CA SER A 185 14.06 -13.45 -3.73
C SER A 185 13.40 -12.20 -3.10
N ALA A 186 14.14 -11.34 -2.43
CA ALA A 186 13.62 -10.15 -1.76
C ALA A 186 13.63 -8.88 -2.63
N ASP A 187 14.31 -8.90 -3.78
CA ASP A 187 14.44 -7.75 -4.69
C ASP A 187 13.72 -7.96 -6.03
N ASP A 188 13.06 -9.10 -6.25
CA ASP A 188 12.36 -9.33 -7.50
C ASP A 188 11.09 -8.44 -7.57
N PRO A 189 10.93 -7.67 -8.66
CA PRO A 189 9.77 -6.80 -8.81
C PRO A 189 8.49 -7.62 -8.90
N LEU A 190 7.45 -7.17 -8.21
CA LEU A 190 6.13 -7.81 -8.26
C LEU A 190 5.53 -7.76 -9.67
N ILE A 191 5.71 -6.63 -10.36
CA ILE A 191 5.48 -6.50 -11.80
C ILE A 191 6.77 -5.99 -12.44
N PRO A 192 7.45 -6.80 -13.26
CA PRO A 192 8.70 -6.40 -13.88
C PRO A 192 8.53 -5.14 -14.72
N GLY A 193 9.41 -4.18 -14.54
CA GLY A 193 9.51 -3.03 -15.40
C GLY A 193 9.89 -3.44 -16.81
N GLY A 194 9.62 -2.61 -17.78
CA GLY A 194 9.98 -2.93 -19.16
C GLY A 194 9.08 -2.27 -20.19
N THR A 195 8.99 -2.90 -21.32
CA THR A 195 8.23 -2.40 -22.46
C THR A 195 6.95 -3.21 -22.65
N TYR A 196 5.82 -2.55 -22.47
CA TYR A 196 4.48 -3.12 -22.63
C TYR A 196 3.79 -2.51 -23.84
N THR A 197 2.98 -3.30 -24.53
CA THR A 197 2.20 -2.86 -25.68
C THR A 197 0.85 -2.33 -25.22
N ILE A 198 0.52 -1.12 -25.60
CA ILE A 198 -0.79 -0.51 -25.31
C ILE A 198 -1.84 -1.17 -26.19
N VAL A 199 -2.76 -1.92 -25.58
CA VAL A 199 -3.84 -2.62 -26.28
C VAL A 199 -5.19 -1.93 -26.14
N GLY A 200 -5.36 -1.07 -25.15
CA GLY A 200 -6.61 -0.37 -24.90
C GLY A 200 -6.47 0.99 -24.22
N ALA A 201 -7.45 1.82 -24.50
CA ALA A 201 -7.72 3.07 -23.79
C ALA A 201 -8.92 2.86 -22.88
N VAL A 202 -8.75 3.15 -21.60
CA VAL A 202 -9.76 2.85 -20.57
C VAL A 202 -10.04 4.04 -19.66
N ILE A 203 -11.16 3.96 -18.94
CA ILE A 203 -11.46 4.82 -17.79
C ILE A 203 -11.45 3.92 -16.55
N ASP A 204 -10.69 4.34 -15.54
CA ASP A 204 -10.66 3.68 -14.22
C ASP A 204 -11.98 4.00 -13.49
N PRO A 205 -12.82 2.99 -13.19
CA PRO A 205 -14.09 3.22 -12.51
C PRO A 205 -13.89 3.63 -11.03
N THR A 206 -12.74 3.36 -10.45
CA THR A 206 -12.43 3.72 -9.06
C THR A 206 -11.92 5.15 -8.92
N ASN A 207 -11.54 5.80 -10.02
CA ASN A 207 -10.93 7.13 -10.02
C ASN A 207 -11.54 8.12 -11.03
N ILE A 208 -12.86 8.12 -11.16
CA ILE A 208 -13.59 8.98 -12.12
C ILE A 208 -13.62 10.47 -11.75
N THR A 209 -13.30 10.82 -10.51
CA THR A 209 -13.44 12.20 -9.99
C THR A 209 -12.14 12.96 -9.92
N GLN A 210 -11.00 12.31 -10.03
CA GLN A 210 -9.70 12.95 -9.94
C GLN A 210 -9.14 13.22 -11.34
N PRO A 211 -8.70 14.47 -11.60
CA PRO A 211 -8.03 14.77 -12.86
C PRO A 211 -6.66 14.07 -12.88
N GLU A 212 -6.39 13.33 -13.94
CA GLU A 212 -5.10 12.71 -14.18
C GLU A 212 -4.04 13.71 -14.70
N GLY A 213 -2.77 13.30 -14.60
CA GLY A 213 -1.64 14.09 -15.02
C GLY A 213 -0.98 14.88 -13.88
N PRO A 214 0.24 15.39 -14.05
CA PRO A 214 0.99 16.10 -13.02
C PRO A 214 0.30 17.41 -12.64
N ILE A 215 -0.34 17.44 -11.48
CA ILE A 215 -1.05 18.62 -10.96
C ILE A 215 -0.33 19.12 -9.70
N ALA A 216 -0.09 20.43 -9.64
CA ALA A 216 0.64 21.08 -8.55
C ALA A 216 -0.02 20.99 -7.16
N PHE A 217 -1.27 20.56 -7.07
CA PHE A 217 -2.07 20.47 -5.84
C PHE A 217 -2.80 19.12 -5.70
N ARG A 218 -2.14 18.03 -6.06
CA ARG A 218 -2.70 16.71 -5.81
C ARG A 218 -2.47 16.31 -4.35
N ALA A 219 -3.44 15.64 -3.72
CA ALA A 219 -3.17 14.94 -2.48
C ALA A 219 -2.03 13.93 -2.72
N SER A 220 -1.07 13.84 -1.82
CA SER A 220 0.16 13.05 -1.99
C SER A 220 -0.05 11.53 -2.15
N THR A 221 -1.28 11.08 -2.14
CA THR A 221 -1.69 9.67 -2.22
C THR A 221 -2.27 9.26 -3.57
N SER A 222 -2.31 10.15 -4.57
CA SER A 222 -2.85 9.79 -5.88
C SER A 222 -1.77 9.82 -6.95
N SER A 223 -1.61 8.71 -7.65
CA SER A 223 -0.72 8.60 -8.80
C SER A 223 -1.17 9.49 -9.96
N ASP A 224 -0.25 9.86 -10.84
CA ASP A 224 -0.55 10.72 -11.99
C ASP A 224 -1.45 10.03 -13.02
N TYR A 225 -1.27 8.75 -13.20
CA TYR A 225 -2.01 7.90 -14.14
C TYR A 225 -2.31 6.54 -13.53
N THR A 226 -3.33 5.85 -14.09
CA THR A 226 -3.63 4.46 -13.77
C THR A 226 -3.47 3.61 -15.02
N PHE A 227 -2.79 2.48 -14.88
CA PHE A 227 -2.62 1.48 -15.93
C PHE A 227 -3.15 0.14 -15.45
N PHE A 228 -3.63 -0.67 -16.37
CA PHE A 228 -4.16 -2.00 -16.11
C PHE A 228 -3.35 -3.05 -16.85
N VAL A 229 -2.98 -4.10 -16.14
CA VAL A 229 -2.27 -5.26 -16.66
C VAL A 229 -3.06 -6.53 -16.38
N ASP A 230 -2.80 -7.57 -17.14
CA ASP A 230 -3.32 -8.90 -16.84
C ASP A 230 -2.62 -9.48 -15.61
N GLU A 231 -3.30 -10.33 -14.84
CA GLU A 231 -2.72 -10.99 -13.66
C GLU A 231 -1.46 -11.79 -13.99
N SER A 232 -1.35 -12.31 -15.22
CA SER A 232 -0.14 -13.04 -15.69
C SER A 232 1.12 -12.16 -15.80
N ALA A 233 1.00 -10.84 -15.67
CA ALA A 233 2.14 -9.92 -15.58
C ALA A 233 2.78 -9.89 -14.20
N VAL A 234 2.10 -10.42 -13.18
CA VAL A 234 2.59 -10.49 -11.77
C VAL A 234 3.59 -11.64 -11.67
N ALA A 235 4.79 -11.34 -11.22
CA ALA A 235 5.86 -12.33 -11.08
C ALA A 235 5.71 -13.15 -9.79
N ASP A 236 5.31 -12.52 -8.69
CA ASP A 236 5.06 -13.17 -7.40
C ASP A 236 3.60 -13.02 -6.99
N THR A 237 2.90 -14.13 -6.91
CA THR A 237 1.49 -14.21 -6.50
C THR A 237 1.31 -14.68 -5.06
N SER A 238 2.35 -14.67 -4.26
CA SER A 238 2.31 -15.16 -2.86
C SER A 238 1.46 -14.28 -1.96
N SER A 239 1.33 -13.00 -2.27
CA SER A 239 0.51 -12.06 -1.50
C SER A 239 -0.07 -10.96 -2.37
N TYR A 240 -1.34 -10.63 -2.11
CA TYR A 240 -2.05 -9.53 -2.75
C TYR A 240 -1.78 -8.20 -2.04
N THR A 241 -1.82 -7.08 -2.76
CA THR A 241 -1.74 -5.74 -2.17
C THR A 241 -3.09 -5.21 -1.71
N VAL A 242 -4.17 -5.71 -2.31
CA VAL A 242 -5.55 -5.31 -2.01
C VAL A 242 -6.49 -6.50 -2.17
N VAL A 243 -7.54 -6.56 -1.37
CA VAL A 243 -8.68 -7.47 -1.57
C VAL A 243 -9.93 -6.63 -1.75
N TYR A 244 -10.65 -6.88 -2.82
CA TYR A 244 -11.92 -6.24 -3.10
C TYR A 244 -13.07 -7.15 -2.73
N LEU A 245 -14.08 -6.54 -2.10
CA LEU A 245 -15.25 -7.24 -1.60
C LEU A 245 -16.51 -6.61 -2.19
N THR A 246 -17.46 -7.45 -2.54
CA THR A 246 -18.84 -7.03 -2.82
C THR A 246 -19.77 -7.58 -1.75
N ALA A 247 -20.68 -6.74 -1.28
CA ALA A 247 -21.66 -7.14 -0.28
C ALA A 247 -22.86 -7.81 -0.93
N SER A 248 -23.41 -8.84 -0.30
CA SER A 248 -24.61 -9.50 -0.77
C SER A 248 -25.87 -8.72 -0.40
N GLY A 249 -26.83 -8.65 -1.33
CA GLY A 249 -28.10 -7.95 -1.15
C GLY A 249 -27.99 -6.43 -1.32
N THR A 250 -26.95 -5.97 -1.99
CA THR A 250 -26.78 -4.60 -2.48
C THR A 250 -27.24 -4.45 -3.93
N GLU A 251 -27.47 -5.56 -4.63
CA GLU A 251 -27.86 -5.55 -6.04
C GLU A 251 -29.17 -4.78 -6.27
N GLY A 252 -29.10 -3.75 -7.11
CA GLY A 252 -30.25 -2.89 -7.44
C GLY A 252 -30.62 -1.88 -6.34
N LEU A 253 -29.83 -1.77 -5.29
CA LEU A 253 -29.91 -0.65 -4.36
C LEU A 253 -29.03 0.49 -4.89
N SER A 254 -29.51 1.72 -4.78
CA SER A 254 -28.67 2.87 -5.07
C SER A 254 -27.54 3.01 -4.03
N SER A 255 -26.31 3.16 -4.50
CA SER A 255 -25.12 3.39 -3.66
C SER A 255 -25.25 4.62 -2.75
N TYR A 256 -26.20 5.52 -3.09
CA TYR A 256 -26.52 6.72 -2.29
C TYR A 256 -27.71 6.51 -1.34
N SER A 257 -28.25 5.32 -1.25
CA SER A 257 -29.36 5.01 -0.36
C SER A 257 -28.89 4.63 1.02
N SER A 258 -29.67 4.99 2.04
CA SER A 258 -29.37 4.57 3.43
C SER A 258 -29.50 3.05 3.63
N GLU A 259 -30.18 2.36 2.74
CA GLU A 259 -30.35 0.92 2.79
C GLU A 259 -29.07 0.22 2.30
N TYR A 260 -28.47 0.73 1.21
CA TYR A 260 -27.16 0.30 0.74
C TYR A 260 -26.09 0.57 1.80
N GLU A 261 -26.01 1.81 2.29
CA GLU A 261 -25.06 2.23 3.34
C GLU A 261 -25.15 1.31 4.57
N ALA A 262 -26.36 1.05 5.06
CA ALA A 262 -26.56 0.17 6.20
C ALA A 262 -26.13 -1.27 5.95
N ARG A 263 -26.25 -1.76 4.71
CA ARG A 263 -25.79 -3.10 4.33
C ARG A 263 -24.28 -3.18 4.28
N VAL A 264 -23.66 -2.21 3.64
CA VAL A 264 -22.19 -2.14 3.54
C VAL A 264 -21.58 -1.95 4.93
N ASP A 265 -22.12 -1.05 5.76
CA ASP A 265 -21.66 -0.81 7.14
C ASP A 265 -21.74 -2.10 7.99
N GLU A 266 -22.81 -2.89 7.84
CA GLU A 266 -22.96 -4.16 8.55
C GLU A 266 -21.84 -5.14 8.17
N VAL A 267 -21.55 -5.27 6.87
CA VAL A 267 -20.49 -6.14 6.36
C VAL A 267 -19.12 -5.59 6.75
N GLN A 268 -18.91 -4.28 6.58
CA GLN A 268 -17.67 -3.62 6.97
C GLN A 268 -17.33 -3.85 8.45
N SER A 269 -18.32 -3.74 9.34
CA SER A 269 -18.09 -4.00 10.77
C SER A 269 -17.61 -5.43 11.03
N ARG A 270 -18.10 -6.42 10.27
CA ARG A 270 -17.66 -7.80 10.40
C ARG A 270 -16.24 -8.01 9.85
N VAL A 271 -15.90 -7.32 8.75
CA VAL A 271 -14.54 -7.30 8.20
C VAL A 271 -13.57 -6.66 9.20
N GLU A 272 -13.96 -5.52 9.79
CA GLU A 272 -13.16 -4.83 10.82
C GLU A 272 -12.99 -5.69 12.09
N ASP A 273 -14.00 -6.46 12.47
CA ASP A 273 -13.91 -7.40 13.61
C ASP A 273 -12.93 -8.56 13.33
N LEU A 274 -12.81 -8.99 12.09
CA LEU A 274 -11.87 -10.03 11.66
C LEU A 274 -10.42 -9.51 11.57
N ALA A 275 -10.23 -8.24 11.17
CA ALA A 275 -8.92 -7.66 10.86
C ALA A 275 -7.86 -7.87 11.97
N PRO A 276 -8.13 -7.65 13.29
CA PRO A 276 -7.12 -7.87 14.32
C PRO A 276 -6.67 -9.32 14.47
N GLN A 277 -7.52 -10.26 14.11
CA GLN A 277 -7.18 -11.68 14.11
C GLN A 277 -6.26 -12.02 12.95
N ARG A 278 -6.59 -11.52 11.75
CA ARG A 278 -5.78 -11.75 10.55
C ARG A 278 -4.42 -11.06 10.61
N GLU A 279 -4.38 -9.82 11.10
CA GLU A 279 -3.11 -9.10 11.33
C GLU A 279 -2.17 -9.89 12.25
N ARG A 280 -2.70 -10.48 13.32
CA ARG A 280 -1.90 -11.36 14.21
C ARG A 280 -1.47 -12.63 13.52
N ALA A 281 -2.38 -13.29 12.80
CA ALA A 281 -2.07 -14.50 12.07
C ALA A 281 -0.96 -14.27 11.05
N ARG A 282 -1.06 -13.18 10.27
CA ARG A 282 -0.03 -12.80 9.29
C ARG A 282 1.30 -12.45 9.93
N THR A 283 1.28 -11.70 11.03
CA THR A 283 2.50 -11.38 11.81
C THR A 283 3.18 -12.66 12.33
N GLU A 284 2.41 -13.62 12.85
CA GLU A 284 2.98 -14.89 13.33
C GLU A 284 3.47 -15.77 12.17
N GLU A 285 2.82 -15.75 11.01
CA GLU A 285 3.27 -16.45 9.81
C GLU A 285 4.64 -15.90 9.36
N ILE A 286 4.74 -14.60 9.09
CA ILE A 286 5.99 -13.93 8.69
C ILE A 286 7.10 -14.18 9.71
N LYS A 287 6.76 -14.15 11.00
CA LYS A 287 7.71 -14.43 12.06
C LYS A 287 8.14 -15.91 12.08
N SER A 288 7.22 -16.83 11.82
CA SER A 288 7.52 -18.24 11.71
C SER A 288 8.46 -18.51 10.54
N ASP A 289 8.16 -17.96 9.37
CA ASP A 289 8.95 -18.12 8.15
C ASP A 289 10.36 -17.56 8.34
N ALA A 290 10.47 -16.35 8.91
CA ALA A 290 11.76 -15.75 9.22
C ALA A 290 12.57 -16.55 10.27
N LEU A 291 11.91 -17.13 11.27
CA LEU A 291 12.57 -17.98 12.25
C LEU A 291 13.01 -19.33 11.65
N ASP A 292 12.24 -19.87 10.71
CA ASP A 292 12.58 -21.10 10.00
C ASP A 292 13.78 -20.86 9.07
N GLU A 293 13.84 -19.74 8.37
CA GLU A 293 14.99 -19.33 7.55
C GLU A 293 16.27 -19.17 8.41
N ILE A 294 16.15 -18.45 9.54
CA ILE A 294 17.24 -18.32 10.51
C ILE A 294 17.67 -19.70 11.02
N ALA A 295 16.73 -20.60 11.31
CA ALA A 295 17.05 -21.93 11.81
C ALA A 295 17.79 -22.77 10.76
N VAL A 296 17.43 -22.66 9.49
CA VAL A 296 18.16 -23.30 8.37
C VAL A 296 19.57 -22.74 8.28
N SER A 297 19.73 -21.43 8.27
CA SER A 297 21.04 -20.75 8.22
C SER A 297 21.91 -21.11 9.43
N GLU A 298 21.33 -21.20 10.64
CA GLU A 298 22.03 -21.67 11.83
C GLU A 298 22.46 -23.14 11.71
N ALA A 299 21.63 -23.99 11.12
CA ALA A 299 21.95 -25.41 10.93
C ALA A 299 23.11 -25.58 9.93
N ASP A 300 23.06 -24.85 8.83
CA ASP A 300 24.12 -24.85 7.80
C ASP A 300 25.46 -24.34 8.37
N ALA A 301 25.43 -23.24 9.12
CA ALA A 301 26.63 -22.72 9.76
C ALA A 301 27.20 -23.70 10.83
N ARG A 302 26.33 -24.41 11.56
CA ARG A 302 26.76 -25.45 12.50
C ARG A 302 27.35 -26.67 11.79
N GLN A 303 26.79 -27.05 10.64
CA GLN A 303 27.32 -28.13 9.83
C GLN A 303 28.70 -27.78 9.28
N GLN A 304 28.86 -26.56 8.74
CA GLN A 304 30.17 -26.08 8.27
C GLN A 304 31.21 -26.05 9.38
N LEU A 305 30.81 -25.66 10.60
CA LEU A 305 31.70 -25.69 11.76
C LEU A 305 32.09 -27.12 12.14
N ALA A 306 31.14 -28.06 12.12
CA ALA A 306 31.41 -29.46 12.43
C ALA A 306 32.31 -30.12 11.37
N ASP A 307 32.10 -29.80 10.09
CA ASP A 307 32.92 -30.28 8.98
C ASP A 307 34.36 -29.75 9.10
N ALA A 308 34.54 -28.46 9.43
CA ALA A 308 35.84 -27.85 9.69
C ALA A 308 36.52 -28.45 10.92
N GLU A 309 35.79 -28.72 12.00
CA GLU A 309 36.33 -29.41 13.18
C GLU A 309 36.77 -30.86 12.85
N GLN A 310 36.00 -31.57 12.01
CA GLN A 310 36.33 -32.91 11.57
C GLN A 310 37.59 -32.92 10.68
N GLU A 311 37.71 -31.98 9.75
CA GLU A 311 38.90 -31.80 8.91
C GLU A 311 40.15 -31.58 9.75
N LEU A 312 40.04 -30.79 10.84
CA LEU A 312 41.10 -30.57 11.80
C LEU A 312 41.49 -31.86 12.51
N ILE A 313 40.51 -32.67 12.95
CA ILE A 313 40.72 -33.97 13.64
C ILE A 313 41.42 -34.94 12.69
N ASP A 314 40.93 -35.02 11.44
CA ASP A 314 41.48 -35.92 10.41
C ASP A 314 42.89 -35.49 10.00
N GLY A 315 43.14 -34.17 9.91
CA GLY A 315 44.44 -33.59 9.73
C GLY A 315 45.41 -33.97 10.89
N GLN A 316 44.95 -33.84 12.14
CA GLN A 316 45.71 -34.19 13.31
C GLN A 316 46.00 -35.73 13.36
N ALA A 317 45.03 -36.56 12.98
CA ALA A 317 45.20 -38.02 12.95
C ALA A 317 46.24 -38.44 11.86
N THR A 318 46.17 -37.83 10.67
CA THR A 318 47.16 -38.03 9.62
C THR A 318 48.56 -37.64 10.03
N ILE A 319 48.62 -36.61 10.83
CA ILE A 319 49.85 -36.08 11.42
C ILE A 319 50.44 -37.06 12.42
N ASP A 320 49.62 -37.55 13.34
CA ASP A 320 50.06 -38.46 14.40
C ASP A 320 50.53 -39.78 13.77
N GLU A 321 49.87 -40.26 12.70
CA GLU A 321 50.30 -41.41 11.91
C GLU A 321 51.67 -41.16 11.20
N SER A 322 51.81 -40.02 10.54
CA SER A 322 53.07 -39.64 9.90
C SER A 322 54.22 -39.48 10.91
N LEU A 323 53.94 -38.97 12.08
CA LEU A 323 54.88 -38.83 13.16
C LEU A 323 55.30 -40.25 13.71
N ALA A 324 54.34 -41.17 13.86
CA ALA A 324 54.60 -42.53 14.27
C ALA A 324 55.50 -43.29 13.30
N ASP A 325 55.21 -43.12 11.97
CA ASP A 325 56.02 -43.69 10.88
C ASP A 325 57.45 -43.11 10.84
N ALA A 326 57.59 -41.81 11.07
CA ALA A 326 58.90 -41.18 11.14
C ALA A 326 59.71 -41.66 12.33
N LEU A 327 59.05 -41.84 13.52
CA LEU A 327 59.67 -42.41 14.71
C LEU A 327 60.05 -43.91 14.56
N ALA A 328 59.23 -44.70 13.88
CA ALA A 328 59.53 -46.11 13.53
C ALA A 328 60.74 -46.19 12.56
N GLY A 329 60.78 -45.32 11.54
CA GLY A 329 61.93 -45.21 10.62
C GLY A 329 63.24 -44.79 11.33
N GLN A 330 63.16 -43.99 12.37
CA GLN A 330 64.29 -43.57 13.17
C GLN A 330 64.93 -44.73 13.99
N GLN A 331 64.14 -45.71 14.39
CA GLN A 331 64.62 -46.89 15.11
C GLN A 331 65.41 -47.83 14.18
N GLU A 332 65.09 -47.85 12.88
CA GLU A 332 65.71 -48.75 11.94
C GLU A 332 67.01 -48.25 11.32
N LEU A 333 67.28 -46.97 11.39
CA LEU A 333 68.40 -46.37 10.67
C LEU A 333 69.15 -45.31 11.52
N ASP A 334 70.19 -45.72 12.28
CA ASP A 334 71.11 -44.82 13.01
C ASP A 334 71.86 -43.81 12.07
N THR A 335 71.91 -44.08 10.78
CA THR A 335 72.65 -43.27 9.81
C THR A 335 71.82 -42.19 9.08
N GLN A 336 70.48 -42.23 9.13
CA GLN A 336 69.59 -41.25 8.45
C GLN A 336 68.86 -40.30 9.45
N ARG A 337 69.26 -40.30 10.69
CA ARG A 337 68.64 -39.54 11.80
C ARG A 337 68.57 -38.04 11.54
N ALA A 338 69.54 -37.47 10.89
CA ALA A 338 69.58 -36.02 10.58
C ALA A 338 68.55 -35.63 9.48
N ASN A 339 68.36 -36.50 8.47
CA ASN A 339 67.39 -36.24 7.42
C ASN A 339 65.94 -36.46 7.90
N ALA A 340 65.70 -37.53 8.66
CA ALA A 340 64.40 -37.81 9.22
C ALA A 340 63.95 -36.73 10.24
N LEU A 341 64.89 -36.14 11.01
CA LEU A 341 64.58 -35.01 11.89
C LEU A 341 64.31 -33.73 11.11
N SER A 342 64.98 -33.51 9.99
CA SER A 342 64.68 -32.36 9.13
C SER A 342 63.28 -32.51 8.47
N GLU A 343 62.96 -33.71 7.94
CA GLU A 343 61.64 -34.01 7.38
C GLU A 343 60.50 -33.92 8.42
N LEU A 344 60.77 -34.37 9.66
CA LEU A 344 59.82 -34.26 10.75
C LEU A 344 59.56 -32.79 11.13
N ASN A 345 60.58 -31.93 11.09
CA ASN A 345 60.44 -30.51 11.36
C ASN A 345 59.62 -29.79 10.24
N ASP A 346 59.83 -30.17 8.98
CA ASP A 346 59.08 -29.62 7.86
C ASP A 346 57.61 -30.06 7.91
N ALA A 347 57.35 -31.33 8.26
CA ALA A 347 56.03 -31.84 8.46
C ALA A 347 55.28 -31.10 9.59
N GLN A 348 55.99 -30.88 10.70
CA GLN A 348 55.40 -30.15 11.84
C GLN A 348 55.07 -28.69 11.51
N ALA A 349 55.94 -28.02 10.72
CA ALA A 349 55.69 -26.65 10.25
C ALA A 349 54.44 -26.57 9.38
N THR A 350 54.30 -27.52 8.42
CA THR A 350 53.10 -27.61 7.58
C THR A 350 51.82 -27.87 8.40
N ILE A 351 51.96 -28.65 9.41
CA ILE A 351 50.90 -28.96 10.37
C ILE A 351 50.45 -27.74 11.16
N ASP A 352 51.40 -27.02 11.71
CA ASP A 352 51.11 -25.83 12.50
C ASP A 352 50.46 -24.75 11.61
N GLU A 353 50.90 -24.66 10.35
CA GLU A 353 50.26 -23.78 9.36
C GLU A 353 48.82 -24.20 9.03
N GLN A 354 48.59 -25.50 8.72
CA GLN A 354 47.25 -26.04 8.49
C GLN A 354 46.35 -25.92 9.73
N ARG A 355 46.91 -26.13 10.92
CA ARG A 355 46.19 -25.97 12.16
C ARG A 355 45.82 -24.51 12.44
N ALA A 356 46.72 -23.57 12.16
CA ALA A 356 46.44 -22.15 12.23
C ALA A 356 45.29 -21.77 11.25
N ALA A 357 45.39 -22.25 9.99
CA ALA A 357 44.32 -22.02 9.00
C ALA A 357 42.96 -22.63 9.38
N ALA A 358 42.98 -23.83 9.98
CA ALA A 358 41.75 -24.46 10.46
C ALA A 358 41.17 -23.79 11.71
N LEU A 359 42.01 -23.29 12.60
CA LEU A 359 41.58 -22.49 13.75
C LEU A 359 40.97 -21.13 13.31
N ASP A 360 41.58 -20.50 12.29
CA ASP A 360 41.03 -19.32 11.64
C ASP A 360 39.64 -19.58 11.06
N GLY A 361 39.47 -20.70 10.38
CA GLY A 361 38.15 -21.13 9.84
C GLY A 361 37.11 -21.34 10.92
N ILE A 362 37.52 -21.91 12.06
CA ILE A 362 36.63 -22.09 13.23
C ILE A 362 36.21 -20.74 13.82
N GLU A 363 37.16 -19.80 13.93
CA GLU A 363 36.87 -18.47 14.44
C GLU A 363 35.91 -17.69 13.54
N GLN A 364 36.14 -17.74 12.21
CA GLN A 364 35.22 -17.15 11.23
C GLN A 364 33.80 -17.77 11.30
N ALA A 365 33.71 -19.09 11.48
CA ALA A 365 32.40 -19.74 11.64
C ALA A 365 31.69 -19.33 12.93
N ARG A 366 32.43 -19.11 14.01
CA ARG A 366 31.89 -18.57 15.29
C ARG A 366 31.44 -17.11 15.18
N GLU A 367 32.19 -16.30 14.45
CA GLU A 367 31.78 -14.92 14.16
C GLU A 367 30.51 -14.89 13.30
N GLY A 368 30.39 -15.81 12.32
CA GLY A 368 29.16 -16.00 11.54
C GLY A 368 27.96 -16.36 12.41
N LEU A 369 28.14 -17.30 13.35
CA LEU A 369 27.08 -17.64 14.30
C LEU A 369 26.67 -16.47 15.20
N ALA A 370 27.62 -15.70 15.68
CA ALA A 370 27.33 -14.50 16.46
C ALA A 370 26.55 -13.46 15.65
N THR A 371 26.86 -13.33 14.35
CA THR A 371 26.14 -12.44 13.43
C THR A 371 24.68 -12.91 13.23
N ILE A 372 24.49 -14.22 13.07
CA ILE A 372 23.13 -14.82 12.97
C ILE A 372 22.31 -14.56 14.24
N ASP A 373 22.92 -14.78 15.41
CA ASP A 373 22.24 -14.51 16.69
C ASP A 373 21.88 -13.03 16.88
N GLN A 374 22.77 -12.13 16.43
CA GLN A 374 22.50 -10.70 16.44
C GLN A 374 21.34 -10.35 15.50
N THR A 375 21.39 -10.84 14.26
CA THR A 375 20.34 -10.62 13.25
C THR A 375 18.99 -11.15 13.74
N ARG A 376 18.98 -12.33 14.37
CA ARG A 376 17.77 -12.91 14.99
C ARG A 376 17.21 -12.03 16.10
N SER A 377 18.07 -11.45 16.93
CA SER A 377 17.65 -10.52 17.97
C SER A 377 17.07 -9.22 17.41
N GLU A 378 17.70 -8.70 16.36
CA GLU A 378 17.25 -7.50 15.64
C GLU A 378 15.89 -7.74 14.99
N LEU A 379 15.73 -8.90 14.31
CA LEU A 379 14.49 -9.32 13.69
C LEU A 379 13.34 -9.46 14.71
N ASN A 380 13.61 -10.09 15.86
CA ASN A 380 12.61 -10.17 16.93
C ASN A 380 12.20 -8.77 17.43
N GLY A 381 13.14 -7.83 17.55
CA GLY A 381 12.84 -6.45 17.92
C GLY A 381 12.00 -5.72 16.85
N GLN A 382 12.20 -6.02 15.57
CA GLN A 382 11.38 -5.49 14.49
C GLN A 382 9.97 -6.09 14.51
N LEU A 383 9.84 -7.38 14.76
CA LEU A 383 8.53 -8.04 14.93
C LEU A 383 7.72 -7.45 16.10
N ASP A 384 8.39 -7.21 17.24
CA ASP A 384 7.76 -6.52 18.38
C ASP A 384 7.30 -5.08 18.01
N SER A 385 8.06 -4.43 17.11
CA SER A 385 7.71 -3.10 16.60
C SER A 385 6.51 -3.13 15.65
N LEU A 386 6.39 -4.19 14.84
CA LEU A 386 5.23 -4.40 13.96
C LEU A 386 3.95 -4.66 14.76
N ASP A 387 4.03 -5.45 15.84
CA ASP A 387 2.89 -5.66 16.75
C ASP A 387 2.43 -4.32 17.39
N ALA A 388 3.39 -3.49 17.82
CA ALA A 388 3.08 -2.17 18.34
C ALA A 388 2.45 -1.24 17.28
N LEU A 389 2.87 -1.36 16.02
CA LEU A 389 2.32 -0.60 14.91
C LEU A 389 0.89 -1.04 14.56
N ALA A 390 0.62 -2.34 14.60
CA ALA A 390 -0.72 -2.90 14.41
C ALA A 390 -1.70 -2.40 15.48
N ASP A 391 -1.27 -2.38 16.73
CA ASP A 391 -2.07 -1.84 17.84
C ASP A 391 -2.31 -0.31 17.70
N ALA A 392 -1.28 0.43 17.29
CA ALA A 392 -1.40 1.87 17.04
C ALA A 392 -2.35 2.19 15.87
N LYS A 393 -2.30 1.40 14.80
CA LYS A 393 -3.22 1.50 13.66
C LYS A 393 -4.66 1.27 14.10
N TYR A 394 -4.92 0.21 14.86
CA TYR A 394 -6.26 -0.07 15.37
C TYR A 394 -6.82 1.09 16.22
N GLN A 395 -5.98 1.68 17.09
CA GLN A 395 -6.38 2.83 17.90
C GLN A 395 -6.67 4.08 17.04
N ALA A 396 -5.87 4.30 15.99
CA ALA A 396 -6.08 5.41 15.07
C ALA A 396 -7.38 5.28 14.27
N GLU A 397 -7.69 4.07 13.77
CA GLU A 397 -8.93 3.76 13.04
C GLU A 397 -10.17 3.94 13.94
N THR A 398 -10.06 3.52 15.21
CA THR A 398 -11.11 3.72 16.21
C THR A 398 -11.32 5.22 16.47
N GLY A 399 -10.24 5.97 16.66
CA GLY A 399 -10.31 7.42 16.88
C GLY A 399 -10.88 8.18 15.67
N LEU A 400 -10.58 7.75 14.44
CA LEU A 400 -11.14 8.32 13.22
C LEU A 400 -12.65 8.06 13.11
N THR A 401 -13.08 6.86 13.49
CA THR A 401 -14.50 6.48 13.49
C THR A 401 -15.30 7.33 14.48
N GLU A 402 -14.76 7.52 15.70
CA GLU A 402 -15.36 8.39 16.70
C GLU A 402 -15.41 9.87 16.29
N ALA A 403 -14.37 10.34 15.58
CA ALA A 403 -14.33 11.71 15.08
C ALA A 403 -15.37 11.94 13.98
N LYS A 404 -15.53 10.98 13.05
CA LYS A 404 -16.57 11.02 12.02
C LYS A 404 -17.97 11.02 12.65
N GLN A 405 -18.20 10.14 13.61
CA GLN A 405 -19.50 10.04 14.30
C GLN A 405 -19.86 11.34 15.02
N ARG A 406 -18.89 12.01 15.67
CA ARG A 406 -19.10 13.34 16.27
C ARG A 406 -19.35 14.43 15.22
N GLY A 407 -18.71 14.34 14.06
CA GLY A 407 -18.97 15.23 12.92
C GLY A 407 -20.38 15.10 12.40
N ASP A 408 -20.84 13.88 12.21
CA ASP A 408 -22.20 13.57 11.75
C ASP A 408 -23.26 14.00 12.79
N GLU A 409 -22.99 13.80 14.08
CA GLU A 409 -23.85 14.32 15.18
C GLU A 409 -23.93 15.84 15.18
N LEU A 410 -22.84 16.54 14.92
CA LEU A 410 -22.80 18.00 14.80
C LEU A 410 -23.62 18.48 13.60
N VAL A 411 -23.45 17.84 12.45
CA VAL A 411 -24.21 18.14 11.22
C VAL A 411 -25.70 17.86 11.41
N SER A 412 -26.06 16.78 12.10
CA SER A 412 -27.47 16.43 12.38
C SER A 412 -28.21 17.40 13.29
N ARG A 413 -27.48 18.21 14.06
CA ARG A 413 -28.05 19.23 14.95
C ARG A 413 -28.25 20.60 14.31
N LEU A 414 -27.76 20.76 13.09
CA LEU A 414 -27.91 22.01 12.34
C LEU A 414 -29.29 22.12 11.71
N SER A 415 -29.89 23.32 11.78
CA SER A 415 -31.12 23.60 11.02
C SER A 415 -30.87 23.56 9.51
N ASN A 416 -31.88 23.32 8.71
CA ASN A 416 -31.78 23.22 7.25
C ASN A 416 -31.05 24.41 6.60
N ASP A 417 -31.14 25.59 7.18
CA ASP A 417 -30.46 26.79 6.71
C ASP A 417 -28.94 26.80 7.02
N GLN A 418 -28.54 26.01 8.02
CA GLN A 418 -27.15 25.87 8.45
C GLN A 418 -26.41 24.76 7.68
N ILE A 419 -27.14 23.80 7.10
CA ILE A 419 -26.57 22.66 6.36
C ILE A 419 -25.88 23.13 5.08
N ALA A 420 -26.44 24.14 4.40
CA ALA A 420 -25.84 24.66 3.18
C ALA A 420 -24.50 25.36 3.45
N ALA A 421 -24.38 26.06 4.56
CA ALA A 421 -23.15 26.76 4.94
C ALA A 421 -22.08 25.82 5.52
N SER A 422 -22.47 24.65 6.00
CA SER A 422 -21.54 23.63 6.53
C SER A 422 -20.94 22.72 5.46
N ALA A 423 -21.46 22.72 4.22
CA ALA A 423 -21.00 21.84 3.16
C ALA A 423 -19.53 22.11 2.76
N GLU A 424 -19.12 23.36 2.71
CA GLU A 424 -17.74 23.74 2.41
C GLU A 424 -16.80 23.39 3.56
N LEU A 425 -17.24 23.60 4.81
CA LEU A 425 -16.50 23.19 6.00
C LEU A 425 -16.31 21.68 6.06
N ALA A 426 -17.35 20.89 5.76
CA ALA A 426 -17.26 19.44 5.73
C ALA A 426 -16.35 18.92 4.64
N THR A 427 -16.34 19.58 3.47
CA THR A 427 -15.48 19.22 2.34
C THR A 427 -14.02 19.46 2.67
N THR A 428 -13.69 20.65 3.18
CA THR A 428 -12.31 21.00 3.55
C THR A 428 -11.81 20.19 4.74
N TRP A 429 -12.67 19.83 5.71
CA TRP A 429 -12.34 18.90 6.79
C TRP A 429 -12.02 17.50 6.27
N ASN A 430 -12.79 16.99 5.31
CA ASN A 430 -12.52 15.68 4.70
C ASN A 430 -11.21 15.68 3.92
N MET A 431 -10.88 16.76 3.22
CA MET A 431 -9.60 16.91 2.54
C MET A 431 -8.44 16.87 3.54
N LEU A 432 -8.50 17.67 4.60
CA LEU A 432 -7.48 17.70 5.65
C LEU A 432 -7.36 16.36 6.39
N SER A 433 -8.46 15.73 6.74
CA SER A 433 -8.48 14.46 7.50
C SER A 433 -8.06 13.25 6.66
N SER A 434 -8.09 13.35 5.33
CA SER A 434 -7.64 12.30 4.42
C SER A 434 -6.20 12.47 3.96
N TRP A 435 -5.55 13.57 4.34
CA TRP A 435 -4.16 13.83 4.01
C TRP A 435 -3.23 12.84 4.75
N THR A 436 -2.37 12.17 4.01
CA THR A 436 -1.44 11.17 4.53
C THR A 436 0.01 11.47 4.17
N GLY A 437 0.29 12.67 3.65
CA GLY A 437 1.63 13.11 3.30
C GLY A 437 2.54 13.37 4.50
N THR A 438 3.83 13.42 4.26
CA THR A 438 4.86 13.73 5.27
C THR A 438 5.13 15.21 5.43
N GLU A 439 4.64 16.03 4.51
CA GLU A 439 4.74 17.49 4.55
C GLU A 439 3.48 18.09 5.20
N GLU A 440 3.63 19.26 5.83
CA GLU A 440 2.49 19.95 6.42
C GLU A 440 1.47 20.35 5.33
N PRO A 441 0.18 20.03 5.49
CA PRO A 441 -0.85 20.29 4.49
C PRO A 441 -1.30 21.76 4.52
N VAL A 442 -0.40 22.68 4.26
CA VAL A 442 -0.63 24.12 4.42
C VAL A 442 -1.84 24.63 3.63
N ALA A 443 -2.06 24.10 2.42
CA ALA A 443 -3.19 24.50 1.58
C ALA A 443 -4.53 23.99 2.12
N GLU A 444 -4.56 22.75 2.56
CA GLU A 444 -5.73 22.09 3.14
C GLU A 444 -6.06 22.67 4.52
N GLU A 445 -5.05 22.98 5.32
CA GLU A 445 -5.21 23.67 6.60
C GLU A 445 -5.77 25.07 6.39
N GLN A 446 -5.24 25.83 5.45
CA GLN A 446 -5.73 27.17 5.15
C GLN A 446 -7.16 27.13 4.62
N ALA A 447 -7.49 26.20 3.72
CA ALA A 447 -8.85 26.02 3.23
C ALA A 447 -9.84 25.68 4.35
N PHE A 448 -9.41 24.83 5.31
CA PHE A 448 -10.21 24.50 6.48
C PHE A 448 -10.38 25.70 7.42
N ILE A 449 -9.34 26.49 7.67
CA ILE A 449 -9.39 27.71 8.46
C ILE A 449 -10.37 28.72 7.84
N ASP A 450 -10.27 28.93 6.54
CA ASP A 450 -11.13 29.85 5.79
C ASP A 450 -12.61 29.40 5.83
N ALA A 451 -12.86 28.08 5.72
CA ALA A 451 -14.20 27.50 5.84
C ALA A 451 -14.76 27.62 7.27
N VAL A 452 -13.93 27.45 8.31
CA VAL A 452 -14.30 27.70 9.72
C VAL A 452 -14.64 29.16 9.94
N ASP A 453 -13.88 30.08 9.35
CA ASP A 453 -14.13 31.52 9.44
C ASP A 453 -15.45 31.90 8.75
N ALA A 454 -15.71 31.38 7.57
CA ALA A 454 -16.97 31.57 6.84
C ALA A 454 -18.17 31.03 7.63
N TYR A 455 -18.01 29.83 8.20
CA TYR A 455 -19.03 29.21 9.05
C TYR A 455 -19.25 30.00 10.36
N ALA A 456 -18.17 30.41 11.02
CA ALA A 456 -18.21 31.17 12.27
C ALA A 456 -18.89 32.52 12.15
N THR A 457 -18.85 33.15 10.94
CA THR A 457 -19.54 34.43 10.71
C THR A 457 -21.06 34.33 10.79
N GLN A 458 -21.62 33.13 10.65
CA GLN A 458 -23.06 32.86 10.72
C GLN A 458 -23.55 32.55 12.14
N PHE A 459 -22.63 32.33 13.10
CA PHE A 459 -22.97 31.94 14.48
C PHE A 459 -22.23 32.82 15.47
N ASP A 460 -22.99 33.64 16.23
CA ASP A 460 -22.42 34.58 17.19
C ASP A 460 -21.60 33.92 18.31
N TYR A 461 -21.90 32.69 18.69
CA TYR A 461 -21.17 31.98 19.74
C TYR A 461 -19.75 31.56 19.28
N LEU A 462 -19.52 31.38 17.99
CA LEU A 462 -18.20 31.08 17.44
C LEU A 462 -17.33 32.34 17.34
N LYS A 463 -17.91 33.52 17.30
CA LYS A 463 -17.19 34.82 17.30
C LYS A 463 -16.54 35.14 18.66
N GLN A 464 -17.03 34.57 19.76
CA GLN A 464 -16.60 34.89 21.11
C GLN A 464 -15.45 34.04 21.66
N GLY A 465 -14.53 33.59 20.81
CA GLY A 465 -13.27 32.98 21.24
C GLY A 465 -13.16 31.47 21.01
N GLY A 466 -14.20 30.82 20.49
CA GLY A 466 -14.17 29.37 20.26
C GLY A 466 -13.34 28.97 19.02
N LYS A 467 -13.34 29.78 17.96
CA LYS A 467 -12.71 29.41 16.70
C LYS A 467 -11.18 29.29 16.77
N MET A 468 -10.51 30.22 17.47
CA MET A 468 -9.06 30.18 17.61
C MET A 468 -8.54 29.06 18.50
N ALA A 469 -9.41 28.49 19.35
CA ALA A 469 -9.04 27.35 20.19
C ALA A 469 -9.37 25.99 19.57
N LEU A 470 -10.42 25.94 18.73
CA LEU A 470 -10.88 24.72 18.09
C LEU A 470 -10.01 24.32 16.87
N VAL A 471 -9.64 25.28 16.02
CA VAL A 471 -8.88 24.99 14.80
C VAL A 471 -7.51 24.38 15.09
N PRO A 472 -6.65 24.93 15.97
CA PRO A 472 -5.37 24.30 16.28
C PRO A 472 -5.52 22.88 16.84
N SER A 473 -6.50 22.66 17.71
CA SER A 473 -6.73 21.33 18.30
C SER A 473 -7.26 20.30 17.29
N MET A 474 -7.99 20.71 16.28
CA MET A 474 -8.48 19.85 15.19
C MET A 474 -7.35 19.53 14.21
N ILE A 475 -6.53 20.50 13.85
CA ILE A 475 -5.35 20.33 13.00
C ILE A 475 -4.32 19.42 13.71
N GLU A 476 -4.04 19.65 14.99
CA GLU A 476 -3.14 18.80 15.77
C GLU A 476 -3.62 17.34 15.84
N LYS A 477 -4.94 17.12 15.96
CA LYS A 477 -5.51 15.77 15.92
C LYS A 477 -5.43 15.14 14.54
N ALA A 478 -5.62 15.90 13.46
CA ALA A 478 -5.49 15.44 12.10
C ALA A 478 -4.03 15.06 11.78
N HIS A 479 -3.06 15.89 12.18
CA HIS A 479 -1.62 15.59 12.06
C HIS A 479 -1.22 14.37 12.89
N ALA A 480 -1.71 14.24 14.13
CA ALA A 480 -1.43 13.08 14.97
C ALA A 480 -2.03 11.77 14.41
N ALA A 481 -3.17 11.85 13.73
CA ALA A 481 -3.76 10.70 13.03
C ALA A 481 -2.94 10.34 11.78
N GLY A 482 -2.55 11.32 10.97
CA GLY A 482 -1.70 11.13 9.80
C GLY A 482 -0.32 10.57 10.12
N ALA A 483 0.32 11.07 11.17
CA ALA A 483 1.64 10.60 11.62
C ALA A 483 1.64 9.17 12.20
N ARG A 484 0.47 8.63 12.53
CA ARG A 484 0.35 7.25 13.06
C ARG A 484 -0.02 6.22 11.99
N ILE A 485 -0.38 6.66 10.79
CA ILE A 485 -0.75 5.79 9.65
C ILE A 485 0.46 5.55 8.72
N LEU A 486 1.52 6.33 8.85
CA LEU A 486 2.82 6.14 8.20
C LEU A 486 3.77 5.39 9.12
#